data_5f03e9c628d5c31ac0d7a0668cd99e40
#
_entry.id   5f03e9c628d5c31ac0d7a0668cd99e40
#
_cell.length_a   1.000
_cell.length_b   1.000
_cell.length_c   1.000
_cell.angle_alpha   90.00
_cell.angle_beta   90.00
_cell.angle_gamma   90.00
#
_symmetry.space_group_name_H-M   'P 1'
#
loop_
_entity.id
_entity.type
_entity.pdbx_description
1 polymer ?
#
loop_
_entity_poly.entity_id
_entity_poly.type
_entity_poly.pdbx_seq_one_letter_code
_entity_poly.pdbx_strand_id
1 'polypeptide(L)'
;MTTVYFDSSAFVKLLVDEEGSDIAASLWDGCDTPTSSRLALVEVYAALAAAARNKRLSKVDLAQVEQDWAEYWAAVRPVELTPMISQHSAELVKTHALRGADGVHLASVLALSELRPVIAVWDKRLHAASVEAGLRVAPAMLDVAAA
;
A
#
# COMPACT_ATOMS: atom_id res chain seq x y z
N MET A 1 8.18 3.39 18.83
CA MET A 1 8.29 2.60 17.58
C MET A 1 7.38 3.16 16.52
N THR A 2 7.86 3.27 15.31
CA THR A 2 7.09 3.78 14.17
C THR A 2 6.60 2.62 13.31
N THR A 3 5.28 2.47 13.24
CA THR A 3 4.62 1.48 12.39
C THR A 3 4.04 2.19 11.17
N VAL A 4 4.42 1.74 10.00
CA VAL A 4 3.88 2.25 8.73
C VAL A 4 3.24 1.09 7.98
N TYR A 5 2.00 1.29 7.57
CA TYR A 5 1.29 0.38 6.68
C TYR A 5 1.43 0.90 5.25
N PHE A 6 2.01 0.11 4.40
CA PHE A 6 2.18 0.44 2.98
C PHE A 6 1.11 -0.30 2.18
N ASP A 7 0.26 0.43 1.44
CA ASP A 7 -0.57 -0.21 0.45
C ASP A 7 0.25 -0.54 -0.80
N SER A 8 -0.34 -1.21 -1.77
CA SER A 8 0.39 -1.59 -2.99
C SER A 8 0.90 -0.38 -3.77
N SER A 9 0.16 0.75 -3.79
CA SER A 9 0.61 1.96 -4.48
C SER A 9 1.89 2.54 -3.85
N ALA A 10 2.02 2.45 -2.54
CA ALA A 10 3.21 2.93 -1.82
C ALA A 10 4.44 2.07 -2.14
N PHE A 11 4.28 0.75 -2.21
CA PHE A 11 5.38 -0.13 -2.61
C PHE A 11 5.86 0.13 -4.03
N VAL A 12 4.94 0.40 -4.95
CA VAL A 12 5.31 0.73 -6.34
C VAL A 12 6.21 1.97 -6.37
N LYS A 13 5.93 2.96 -5.51
CA LYS A 13 6.77 4.16 -5.41
C LYS A 13 8.16 3.89 -4.85
N LEU A 14 8.33 2.84 -4.05
CA LEU A 14 9.66 2.39 -3.60
C LEU A 14 10.45 1.71 -4.72
N LEU A 15 9.74 1.10 -5.66
CA LEU A 15 10.33 0.26 -6.70
C LEU A 15 10.57 1.00 -8.01
N VAL A 16 9.75 1.99 -8.31
CA VAL A 16 9.80 2.77 -9.54
C VAL A 16 9.95 4.23 -9.17
N ASP A 17 10.89 4.93 -9.81
CA ASP A 17 11.09 6.36 -9.57
C ASP A 17 9.98 7.17 -10.25
N GLU A 18 9.12 7.77 -9.44
CA GLU A 18 7.99 8.58 -9.88
C GLU A 18 7.67 9.63 -8.82
N GLU A 19 6.70 10.50 -9.09
CA GLU A 19 6.27 11.49 -8.10
C GLU A 19 5.81 10.79 -6.82
N GLY A 20 6.32 11.25 -5.67
CA GLY A 20 6.04 10.65 -4.36
C GLY A 20 7.04 9.60 -3.89
N SER A 21 7.95 9.15 -4.75
CA SER A 21 8.94 8.13 -4.40
C SER A 21 9.86 8.55 -3.26
N ASP A 22 10.20 9.82 -3.17
CA ASP A 22 11.00 10.38 -2.08
C ASP A 22 10.26 10.30 -0.72
N ILE A 23 8.96 10.56 -0.72
CA ILE A 23 8.11 10.44 0.48
C ILE A 23 8.05 8.97 0.91
N ALA A 24 7.79 8.07 -0.04
CA ALA A 24 7.73 6.64 0.24
C ALA A 24 9.06 6.12 0.82
N ALA A 25 10.19 6.51 0.23
CA ALA A 25 11.51 6.15 0.71
C ALA A 25 11.77 6.66 2.13
N SER A 26 11.40 7.90 2.43
CA SER A 26 11.54 8.48 3.77
C SER A 26 10.72 7.72 4.81
N LEU A 27 9.51 7.33 4.45
CA LEU A 27 8.65 6.53 5.33
C LEU A 27 9.24 5.15 5.60
N TRP A 28 9.78 4.52 4.57
CA TRP A 28 10.42 3.22 4.70
C TRP A 28 11.66 3.28 5.59
N ASP A 29 12.53 4.25 5.34
CA ASP A 29 13.78 4.41 6.10
C ASP A 29 13.55 4.78 7.56
N GLY A 30 12.49 5.53 7.84
CA GLY A 30 12.12 5.95 9.21
C GLY A 30 11.22 4.96 9.94
N CYS A 31 10.87 3.84 9.32
CA CYS A 31 9.91 2.88 9.84
C CYS A 31 10.62 1.77 10.63
N ASP A 32 10.13 1.49 11.84
CA ASP A 32 10.63 0.35 12.63
C ASP A 32 9.93 -0.95 12.25
N THR A 33 8.65 -0.84 11.91
CA THR A 33 7.83 -2.01 11.56
C THR A 33 7.02 -1.73 10.30
N PRO A 34 7.53 -2.13 9.12
CA PRO A 34 6.75 -2.05 7.90
C PRO A 34 5.70 -3.16 7.87
N THR A 35 4.46 -2.78 7.59
CA THR A 35 3.32 -3.69 7.52
C THR A 35 2.56 -3.51 6.23
N SER A 36 1.77 -4.50 5.86
CA SER A 36 0.83 -4.43 4.75
C SER A 36 -0.15 -5.61 4.84
N SER A 37 -1.09 -5.67 3.91
CA SER A 37 -1.89 -6.88 3.72
C SER A 37 -1.07 -7.93 2.95
N ARG A 38 -1.31 -9.21 3.24
CA ARG A 38 -0.79 -10.31 2.40
C ARG A 38 -1.13 -10.10 0.92
N LEU A 39 -2.26 -9.48 0.65
CA LEU A 39 -2.71 -9.17 -0.71
C LEU A 39 -1.72 -8.31 -1.49
N ALA A 40 -0.98 -7.42 -0.81
CA ALA A 40 -0.04 -6.52 -1.47
C ALA A 40 1.05 -7.27 -2.22
N LEU A 41 1.44 -8.46 -1.77
CA LEU A 41 2.44 -9.26 -2.46
C LEU A 41 2.08 -9.47 -3.93
N VAL A 42 0.88 -9.96 -4.19
CA VAL A 42 0.44 -10.25 -5.56
C VAL A 42 0.02 -8.99 -6.31
N GLU A 43 -0.52 -7.99 -5.62
CA GLU A 43 -0.91 -6.73 -6.25
C GLU A 43 0.30 -6.01 -6.86
N VAL A 44 1.42 -5.99 -6.16
CA VAL A 44 2.63 -5.33 -6.65
C VAL A 44 3.20 -6.10 -7.85
N TYR A 45 3.25 -7.43 -7.79
CA TYR A 45 3.66 -8.21 -8.97
C TYR A 45 2.77 -7.93 -10.17
N ALA A 46 1.45 -7.82 -9.95
CA ALA A 46 0.51 -7.48 -11.02
C ALA A 46 0.77 -6.10 -11.61
N ALA A 47 1.05 -5.11 -10.77
CA ALA A 47 1.36 -3.75 -11.21
C ALA A 47 2.66 -3.70 -12.03
N LEU A 48 3.70 -4.41 -11.59
CA LEU A 48 4.97 -4.50 -12.31
C LEU A 48 4.80 -5.20 -13.66
N ALA A 49 4.05 -6.28 -13.70
CA ALA A 49 3.76 -6.99 -14.94
C ALA A 49 2.98 -6.12 -15.93
N ALA A 50 2.01 -5.35 -15.43
CA ALA A 50 1.25 -4.40 -16.25
C ALA A 50 2.16 -3.29 -16.81
N ALA A 51 3.07 -2.75 -16.01
CA ALA A 51 4.04 -1.75 -16.45
C ALA A 51 4.95 -2.29 -17.57
N ALA A 52 5.37 -3.55 -17.47
CA ALA A 52 6.16 -4.22 -18.50
C ALA A 52 5.35 -4.42 -19.80
N ARG A 53 4.11 -4.87 -19.70
CA ARG A 53 3.21 -5.03 -20.86
C ARG A 53 2.96 -3.70 -21.56
N ASN A 54 2.88 -2.60 -20.81
CA ASN A 54 2.67 -1.25 -21.33
C ASN A 54 3.98 -0.55 -21.72
N LYS A 55 5.07 -1.29 -21.77
CA LYS A 55 6.43 -0.82 -22.16
C LYS A 55 6.98 0.30 -21.29
N ARG A 56 6.50 0.43 -20.06
CA ARG A 56 7.07 1.36 -19.07
C ARG A 56 8.27 0.76 -18.34
N LEU A 57 8.43 -0.56 -18.40
CA LEU A 57 9.58 -1.30 -17.89
C LEU A 57 10.08 -2.24 -18.97
N SER A 58 11.41 -2.27 -19.18
CA SER A 58 12.05 -3.28 -20.02
C SER A 58 12.07 -4.64 -19.31
N LYS A 59 12.36 -5.71 -20.04
CA LYS A 59 12.52 -7.05 -19.42
C LYS A 59 13.62 -7.09 -18.38
N VAL A 60 14.74 -6.40 -18.64
CA VAL A 60 15.87 -6.35 -17.71
C VAL A 60 15.47 -5.58 -16.44
N ASP A 61 14.81 -4.43 -16.61
CA ASP A 61 14.37 -3.63 -15.48
C ASP A 61 13.31 -4.38 -14.68
N LEU A 62 12.37 -5.09 -15.33
CA LEU A 62 11.37 -5.90 -14.65
C LEU A 62 12.02 -6.95 -13.76
N ALA A 63 13.00 -7.69 -14.28
CA ALA A 63 13.70 -8.71 -13.49
C ALA A 63 14.38 -8.11 -12.26
N GLN A 64 15.01 -6.95 -12.40
CA GLN A 64 15.64 -6.26 -11.28
C GLN A 64 14.64 -5.77 -10.26
N VAL A 65 13.55 -5.15 -10.70
CA VAL A 65 12.52 -4.62 -9.81
C VAL A 65 11.79 -5.75 -9.07
N GLU A 66 11.56 -6.88 -9.72
CA GLU A 66 10.97 -8.05 -9.05
C GLU A 66 11.88 -8.58 -7.95
N GLN A 67 13.19 -8.58 -8.18
CA GLN A 67 14.17 -8.95 -7.15
C GLN A 67 14.14 -7.97 -5.99
N ASP A 68 14.11 -6.67 -6.27
CA ASP A 68 14.00 -5.62 -5.25
C ASP A 68 12.71 -5.79 -4.45
N TRP A 69 11.61 -6.09 -5.12
CA TRP A 69 10.34 -6.34 -4.46
C TRP A 69 10.41 -7.51 -3.48
N ALA A 70 11.03 -8.60 -3.87
CA ALA A 70 11.21 -9.74 -2.97
C ALA A 70 11.99 -9.35 -1.69
N GLU A 71 13.01 -8.49 -1.83
CA GLU A 71 13.78 -7.99 -0.70
C GLU A 71 12.96 -7.08 0.21
N TYR A 72 12.17 -6.14 -0.34
CA TYR A 72 11.27 -5.32 0.45
C TYR A 72 10.25 -6.17 1.21
N TRP A 73 9.63 -7.11 0.49
CA TRP A 73 8.60 -7.95 1.08
C TRP A 73 9.13 -8.81 2.23
N ALA A 74 10.36 -9.27 2.17
CA ALA A 74 10.98 -10.05 3.24
C ALA A 74 11.03 -9.29 4.58
N ALA A 75 11.06 -7.97 4.54
CA ALA A 75 11.05 -7.12 5.74
C ALA A 75 9.64 -6.79 6.23
N VAL A 76 8.62 -7.00 5.43
CA VAL A 76 7.23 -6.65 5.76
C VAL A 76 6.62 -7.68 6.71
N ARG A 77 5.89 -7.20 7.71
CA ARG A 77 5.02 -8.04 8.55
C ARG A 77 3.61 -7.99 7.99
N PRO A 78 3.18 -9.03 7.27
CA PRO A 78 1.88 -9.00 6.61
C PRO A 78 0.73 -9.27 7.58
N VAL A 79 -0.36 -8.57 7.36
CA VAL A 79 -1.66 -8.89 7.96
C VAL A 79 -2.33 -9.93 7.06
N GLU A 80 -2.64 -11.09 7.64
CA GLU A 80 -3.26 -12.18 6.89
C GLU A 80 -4.74 -11.89 6.59
N LEU A 81 -5.23 -12.40 5.48
CA LEU A 81 -6.65 -12.31 5.12
C LEU A 81 -7.43 -13.39 5.88
N THR A 82 -7.73 -13.08 7.14
CA THR A 82 -8.52 -13.95 8.00
C THR A 82 -10.03 -13.77 7.73
N PRO A 83 -10.89 -14.69 8.23
CA PRO A 83 -12.35 -14.47 8.17
C PRO A 83 -12.78 -13.14 8.79
N MET A 84 -12.15 -12.73 9.89
CA MET A 84 -12.45 -11.45 10.54
C MET A 84 -12.12 -10.27 9.64
N ILE A 85 -10.95 -10.28 9.02
CA ILE A 85 -10.55 -9.22 8.07
C ILE A 85 -11.48 -9.22 6.86
N SER A 86 -11.83 -10.38 6.31
CA SER A 86 -12.75 -10.48 5.18
C SER A 86 -14.13 -9.89 5.51
N GLN A 87 -14.67 -10.22 6.67
CA GLN A 87 -15.97 -9.72 7.10
C GLN A 87 -15.96 -8.20 7.31
N HIS A 88 -14.93 -7.68 7.97
CA HIS A 88 -14.76 -6.24 8.17
C HIS A 88 -14.60 -5.52 6.82
N SER A 89 -13.82 -6.09 5.91
CA SER A 89 -13.65 -5.56 4.55
C SER A 89 -15.00 -5.43 3.82
N ALA A 90 -15.84 -6.46 3.93
CA ALA A 90 -17.17 -6.46 3.31
C ALA A 90 -18.07 -5.35 3.85
N GLU A 91 -17.94 -5.02 5.12
CA GLU A 91 -18.69 -3.90 5.73
C GLU A 91 -18.13 -2.54 5.26
N LEU A 92 -16.80 -2.41 5.22
CA LEU A 92 -16.14 -1.16 4.84
C LEU A 92 -16.43 -0.76 3.40
N VAL A 93 -16.49 -1.71 2.46
CA VAL A 93 -16.78 -1.39 1.06
C VAL A 93 -18.21 -0.88 0.87
N LYS A 94 -19.13 -1.18 1.79
CA LYS A 94 -20.50 -0.65 1.76
C LYS A 94 -20.58 0.76 2.32
N THR A 95 -19.77 1.07 3.34
CA THR A 95 -19.75 2.38 4.01
C THR A 95 -18.95 3.41 3.22
N HIS A 96 -17.85 2.97 2.64
CA HIS A 96 -16.96 3.79 1.84
C HIS A 96 -17.04 3.33 0.38
N ALA A 97 -16.90 4.24 -0.58
CA ALA A 97 -16.93 3.89 -2.00
C ALA A 97 -15.61 3.21 -2.42
N LEU A 98 -15.41 1.99 -1.96
CA LEU A 98 -14.17 1.22 -2.13
C LEU A 98 -14.37 -0.01 -3.00
N ARG A 99 -13.32 -0.37 -3.74
CA ARG A 99 -13.21 -1.68 -4.37
C ARG A 99 -12.87 -2.73 -3.30
N GLY A 100 -13.06 -4.01 -3.63
CA GLY A 100 -12.79 -5.10 -2.69
C GLY A 100 -11.38 -5.08 -2.10
N ALA A 101 -10.37 -4.90 -2.94
CA ALA A 101 -8.98 -4.83 -2.48
C ALA A 101 -8.73 -3.66 -1.53
N ASP A 102 -9.33 -2.49 -1.78
CA ASP A 102 -9.22 -1.32 -0.90
C ASP A 102 -9.84 -1.61 0.46
N GLY A 103 -10.97 -2.31 0.48
CA GLY A 103 -11.59 -2.75 1.73
C GLY A 103 -10.70 -3.66 2.56
N VAL A 104 -9.98 -4.57 1.90
CA VAL A 104 -9.01 -5.45 2.56
C VAL A 104 -7.87 -4.64 3.17
N HIS A 105 -7.33 -3.67 2.44
CA HIS A 105 -6.28 -2.80 2.97
C HIS A 105 -6.77 -1.98 4.16
N LEU A 106 -7.95 -1.38 4.06
CA LEU A 106 -8.50 -0.57 5.15
C LEU A 106 -8.75 -1.42 6.40
N ALA A 107 -9.36 -2.59 6.24
CA ALA A 107 -9.60 -3.51 7.36
C ALA A 107 -8.28 -3.95 8.00
N SER A 108 -7.26 -4.21 7.17
CA SER A 108 -5.95 -4.67 7.64
C SER A 108 -5.24 -3.61 8.48
N VAL A 109 -5.22 -2.35 8.04
CA VAL A 109 -4.59 -1.28 8.81
C VAL A 109 -5.38 -0.95 10.07
N LEU A 110 -6.71 -1.00 10.02
CA LEU A 110 -7.55 -0.78 11.20
C LEU A 110 -7.34 -1.87 12.26
N ALA A 111 -7.03 -3.09 11.86
CA ALA A 111 -6.69 -4.17 12.80
C ALA A 111 -5.40 -3.88 13.57
N LEU A 112 -4.58 -2.96 13.11
CA LEU A 112 -3.33 -2.55 13.76
C LEU A 112 -3.50 -1.25 14.55
N SER A 113 -4.71 -0.79 14.81
CA SER A 113 -4.99 0.54 15.37
C SER A 113 -4.27 0.81 16.70
N GLU A 114 -4.05 -0.21 17.53
CA GLU A 114 -3.32 -0.08 18.80
C GLU A 114 -1.87 0.36 18.60
N LEU A 115 -1.28 0.06 17.45
CA LEU A 115 0.07 0.46 17.10
C LEU A 115 0.13 1.87 16.52
N ARG A 116 -1.00 2.53 16.36
CA ARG A 116 -1.12 3.88 15.79
C ARG A 116 -0.38 4.02 14.46
N PRO A 117 -0.66 3.17 13.48
CA PRO A 117 0.09 3.17 12.22
C PRO A 117 -0.19 4.43 11.41
N VAL A 118 0.80 4.81 10.61
CA VAL A 118 0.60 5.71 9.48
C VAL A 118 0.34 4.82 8.27
N ILE A 119 -0.71 5.10 7.50
CA ILE A 119 -0.91 4.44 6.23
C ILE A 119 -0.31 5.27 5.10
N ALA A 120 0.65 4.68 4.38
CA ALA A 120 1.24 5.25 3.19
C ALA A 120 0.39 4.83 1.98
N VAL A 121 -0.28 5.76 1.34
CA VAL A 121 -1.29 5.47 0.31
C VAL A 121 -1.41 6.60 -0.70
N TRP A 122 -1.36 6.25 -1.98
CA TRP A 122 -1.56 7.19 -3.09
C TRP A 122 -2.84 6.94 -3.88
N ASP A 123 -3.49 5.81 -3.68
CA ASP A 123 -4.82 5.56 -4.24
C ASP A 123 -5.84 6.51 -3.62
N LYS A 124 -6.55 7.28 -4.44
CA LYS A 124 -7.46 8.34 -3.98
C LYS A 124 -8.60 7.83 -3.12
N ARG A 125 -9.21 6.71 -3.49
CA ARG A 125 -10.36 6.15 -2.77
C ARG A 125 -9.94 5.64 -1.41
N LEU A 126 -8.86 4.88 -1.36
CA LEU A 126 -8.33 4.34 -0.11
C LEU A 126 -7.80 5.45 0.80
N HIS A 127 -7.13 6.47 0.23
CA HIS A 127 -6.68 7.63 0.98
C HIS A 127 -7.85 8.34 1.67
N ALA A 128 -8.91 8.67 0.91
CA ALA A 128 -10.08 9.34 1.45
C ALA A 128 -10.77 8.51 2.54
N ALA A 129 -10.94 7.22 2.31
CA ALA A 129 -11.56 6.31 3.29
C ALA A 129 -10.71 6.20 4.57
N SER A 130 -9.39 6.21 4.42
CA SER A 130 -8.46 6.17 5.56
C SER A 130 -8.57 7.43 6.42
N VAL A 131 -8.68 8.60 5.79
CA VAL A 131 -8.93 9.87 6.50
C VAL A 131 -10.26 9.83 7.24
N GLU A 132 -11.34 9.39 6.58
CA GLU A 132 -12.66 9.25 7.20
C GLU A 132 -12.65 8.28 8.38
N ALA A 133 -11.85 7.22 8.30
CA ALA A 133 -11.71 6.24 9.37
C ALA A 133 -10.85 6.73 10.55
N GLY A 134 -10.29 7.94 10.47
CA GLY A 134 -9.49 8.52 11.54
C GLY A 134 -8.04 8.09 11.56
N LEU A 135 -7.55 7.47 10.48
CA LEU A 135 -6.16 7.05 10.37
C LEU A 135 -5.24 8.23 10.03
N ARG A 136 -4.00 8.13 10.48
CA ARG A 136 -2.94 9.03 10.02
C ARG A 136 -2.52 8.57 8.63
N VAL A 137 -2.48 9.49 7.68
CA VAL A 137 -2.18 9.19 6.28
C VAL A 137 -0.89 9.89 5.84
N ALA A 138 -0.17 9.28 4.93
CA ALA A 138 0.94 9.89 4.22
C ALA A 138 0.84 9.51 2.73
N PRO A 139 0.91 10.50 1.82
CA PRO A 139 1.01 11.93 2.09
C PRO A 139 -0.25 12.48 2.76
N ALA A 140 -0.13 13.58 3.48
CA ALA A 140 -1.28 14.18 4.19
C ALA A 140 -2.42 14.55 3.23
N MET A 141 -2.07 15.02 2.03
CA MET A 141 -3.02 15.33 0.96
C MET A 141 -2.47 14.81 -0.36
N LEU A 142 -3.37 14.30 -1.21
CA LEU A 142 -3.02 13.95 -2.58
C LEU A 142 -3.17 15.18 -3.48
N ASP A 143 -2.24 15.32 -4.46
CA ASP A 143 -2.32 16.38 -5.43
C ASP A 143 -3.46 16.14 -6.40
N VAL A 144 -4.51 16.96 -6.31
CA VAL A 144 -5.71 16.84 -7.13
C VAL A 144 -5.43 17.26 -8.58
N ALA A 145 -4.43 18.13 -8.81
CA ALA A 145 -4.08 18.60 -10.14
C ALA A 145 -3.39 17.53 -10.99
N ALA A 146 -2.80 16.53 -10.36
CA ALA A 146 -2.15 15.38 -11.03
C ALA A 146 -3.14 14.28 -11.44
N ALA A 147 -4.42 14.50 -11.24
CA ALA A 147 -5.47 13.51 -11.54
C ALA A 147 -5.80 13.46 -13.04
#